data_cc340477ce693aac8150d5702802b4bb
#
_entry.id   cc340477ce693aac8150d5702802b4bb
#
_cell.length_a   1.000
_cell.length_b   1.000
_cell.length_c   1.000
_cell.angle_alpha   90.00
_cell.angle_beta   90.00
_cell.angle_gamma   90.00
#
_symmetry.space_group_name_H-M   'P 1'
#
loop_
_entity.id
_entity.type
_entity.pdbx_description
1 polymer ?
#
loop_
_entity_poly.entity_id
_entity_poly.type
_entity_poly.pdbx_seq_one_letter_code
_entity_poly.pdbx_strand_id
1 'polypeptide(L)'
;MATYISTPIVLPGGKPLDFYLIPRGELVEFTDDGITMFALSGLGYQLGDKRNWKGLENLAIKHGFSLTESGSFEAVFLQSDMAEWGGRILKLFAAIAAWEDERFSEGDTDFSLTSEIEMLLRAKAPEKQLVRNATVSIGKNEISFDFLWGDTYVDAIRPVAQSVNARLRKAVLINRSEDPLKLLFIVDDRGQEERAEAEISVLGDIASTIRLTDFEKHYSPALH
;
A
#
# COMPACT_ATOMS: atom_id res chain seq x y z
N MET A 1 -13.44 -29.76 -16.60
CA MET A 1 -12.06 -29.26 -16.77
C MET A 1 -12.09 -27.79 -16.35
N ALA A 2 -11.19 -27.32 -15.50
CA ALA A 2 -11.10 -25.92 -15.10
C ALA A 2 -10.40 -25.12 -16.22
N THR A 3 -10.88 -23.91 -16.46
CA THR A 3 -10.27 -22.95 -17.39
C THR A 3 -9.62 -21.84 -16.59
N TYR A 4 -8.30 -21.69 -16.72
CA TYR A 4 -7.55 -20.57 -16.15
C TYR A 4 -7.69 -19.33 -17.03
N ILE A 5 -7.94 -18.17 -16.41
CA ILE A 5 -8.11 -16.89 -17.08
C ILE A 5 -7.21 -15.86 -16.40
N SER A 6 -6.31 -15.27 -17.18
CA SER A 6 -5.49 -14.14 -16.73
C SER A 6 -6.14 -12.83 -17.15
N THR A 7 -6.20 -11.87 -16.23
CA THR A 7 -6.78 -10.55 -16.51
C THR A 7 -5.69 -9.51 -16.73
N PRO A 8 -6.01 -8.39 -17.43
CA PRO A 8 -5.09 -7.27 -17.53
C PRO A 8 -5.03 -6.41 -16.25
N ILE A 9 -5.83 -6.76 -15.23
CA ILE A 9 -5.85 -6.03 -13.96
C ILE A 9 -4.71 -6.56 -13.10
N VAL A 10 -3.78 -5.68 -12.75
CA VAL A 10 -2.59 -6.02 -11.95
C VAL A 10 -2.60 -5.24 -10.65
N LEU A 11 -2.16 -5.89 -9.58
CA LEU A 11 -1.81 -5.22 -8.34
C LEU A 11 -0.45 -4.52 -8.47
N PRO A 12 -0.12 -3.58 -7.58
CA PRO A 12 1.12 -2.81 -7.62
C PRO A 12 2.41 -3.63 -7.77
N GLY A 13 2.46 -4.85 -7.27
CA GLY A 13 3.59 -5.76 -7.46
C GLY A 13 3.72 -6.36 -8.87
N GLY A 14 2.90 -5.90 -9.84
CA GLY A 14 2.89 -6.42 -11.22
C GLY A 14 2.25 -7.80 -11.35
N LYS A 15 1.66 -8.34 -10.28
CA LYS A 15 0.96 -9.63 -10.34
C LYS A 15 -0.46 -9.42 -10.89
N PRO A 16 -0.84 -10.14 -11.96
CA PRO A 16 -2.20 -10.11 -12.46
C PRO A 16 -3.17 -10.74 -11.45
N LEU A 17 -4.41 -10.27 -11.45
CA LEU A 17 -5.50 -10.91 -10.74
C LEU A 17 -6.13 -11.97 -11.67
N ASP A 18 -5.81 -13.21 -11.37
CA ASP A 18 -6.17 -14.35 -12.17
C ASP A 18 -7.24 -15.21 -11.49
N PHE A 19 -7.92 -16.05 -12.25
CA PHE A 19 -8.99 -16.89 -11.71
C PHE A 19 -9.24 -18.14 -12.54
N TYR A 20 -10.05 -19.03 -12.01
CA TYR A 20 -10.52 -20.25 -12.65
C TYR A 20 -12.03 -20.21 -12.85
N LEU A 21 -12.48 -20.73 -13.98
CA LEU A 21 -13.87 -21.08 -14.24
C LEU A 21 -13.98 -22.60 -14.35
N ILE A 22 -14.86 -23.18 -13.55
CA ILE A 22 -15.04 -24.62 -13.44
C ILE A 22 -16.48 -24.99 -13.83
N PRO A 23 -16.71 -25.53 -15.03
CA PRO A 23 -18.06 -25.96 -15.44
C PRO A 23 -18.59 -27.12 -14.58
N ARG A 24 -19.83 -27.00 -14.14
CA ARG A 24 -20.59 -27.99 -13.35
C ARG A 24 -21.99 -28.18 -13.94
N GLY A 25 -22.08 -28.82 -15.09
CA GLY A 25 -23.33 -28.92 -15.84
C GLY A 25 -23.77 -27.56 -16.39
N GLU A 26 -24.95 -27.09 -16.01
CA GLU A 26 -25.47 -25.76 -16.40
C GLU A 26 -24.89 -24.63 -15.54
N LEU A 27 -24.19 -24.97 -14.46
CA LEU A 27 -23.55 -24.01 -13.56
C LEU A 27 -22.07 -23.84 -13.91
N VAL A 28 -21.54 -22.69 -13.55
CA VAL A 28 -20.12 -22.38 -13.59
C VAL A 28 -19.72 -21.88 -12.21
N GLU A 29 -18.69 -22.47 -11.67
CA GLU A 29 -18.03 -22.06 -10.45
C GLU A 29 -16.86 -21.14 -10.82
N PHE A 30 -16.81 -19.95 -10.21
CA PHE A 30 -15.68 -19.05 -10.24
C PHE A 30 -14.90 -19.21 -8.94
N THR A 31 -13.58 -19.28 -9.04
CA THR A 31 -12.66 -19.17 -7.90
C THR A 31 -11.35 -18.54 -8.31
N ASP A 32 -10.79 -17.68 -7.47
CA ASP A 32 -9.41 -17.17 -7.62
C ASP A 32 -8.39 -18.05 -6.89
N ASP A 33 -8.84 -19.14 -6.23
CA ASP A 33 -8.00 -20.07 -5.47
C ASP A 33 -7.05 -19.37 -4.47
N GLY A 34 -7.49 -18.23 -3.93
CA GLY A 34 -6.72 -17.43 -2.96
C GLY A 34 -5.55 -16.64 -3.55
N ILE A 35 -5.41 -16.59 -4.87
CA ILE A 35 -4.32 -15.86 -5.57
C ILE A 35 -4.32 -14.39 -5.18
N THR A 36 -5.51 -13.76 -5.09
CA THR A 36 -5.66 -12.35 -4.71
C THR A 36 -5.16 -12.10 -3.29
N MET A 37 -5.58 -12.92 -2.33
CA MET A 37 -5.15 -12.80 -0.93
C MET A 37 -3.65 -13.06 -0.77
N PHE A 38 -3.11 -14.02 -1.49
CA PHE A 38 -1.67 -14.29 -1.53
C PHE A 38 -0.89 -13.08 -2.10
N ALA A 39 -1.38 -12.48 -3.19
CA ALA A 39 -0.75 -11.30 -3.79
C ALA A 39 -0.78 -10.10 -2.84
N LEU A 40 -1.90 -9.83 -2.18
CA LEU A 40 -2.02 -8.77 -1.16
C LEU A 40 -1.10 -9.04 0.04
N SER A 41 -0.99 -10.29 0.51
CA SER A 41 -0.04 -10.64 1.58
C SER A 41 1.41 -10.34 1.17
N GLY A 42 1.76 -10.59 -0.09
CA GLY A 42 3.07 -10.24 -0.64
C GLY A 42 3.34 -8.74 -0.72
N LEU A 43 2.29 -7.90 -0.69
CA LEU A 43 2.40 -6.45 -0.59
C LEU A 43 2.49 -5.95 0.87
N GLY A 44 2.47 -6.87 1.85
CA GLY A 44 2.62 -6.56 3.26
C GLY A 44 1.32 -6.45 4.05
N TYR A 45 0.15 -6.72 3.43
CA TYR A 45 -1.11 -6.78 4.17
C TYR A 45 -1.10 -7.94 5.17
N GLN A 46 -1.43 -7.66 6.44
CA GLN A 46 -1.50 -8.67 7.50
C GLN A 46 -2.83 -9.43 7.43
N LEU A 47 -2.94 -10.31 6.43
CA LEU A 47 -4.15 -11.09 6.17
C LEU A 47 -4.23 -12.39 7.01
N GLY A 48 -3.27 -12.66 7.87
CA GLY A 48 -3.37 -13.73 8.87
C GLY A 48 -4.47 -13.52 9.91
N ASP A 49 -4.86 -12.27 10.18
CA ASP A 49 -6.00 -11.93 11.03
C ASP A 49 -7.23 -11.61 10.15
N LYS A 50 -8.27 -12.45 10.26
CA LYS A 50 -9.53 -12.30 9.51
C LYS A 50 -10.25 -10.95 9.75
N ARG A 51 -9.98 -10.27 10.87
CA ARG A 51 -10.52 -8.93 11.12
C ARG A 51 -10.10 -7.91 10.04
N ASN A 52 -8.94 -8.15 9.43
CA ASN A 52 -8.42 -7.31 8.36
C ASN A 52 -9.08 -7.57 7.00
N TRP A 53 -9.89 -8.63 6.87
CA TRP A 53 -10.57 -9.01 5.63
C TRP A 53 -11.86 -8.25 5.38
N LYS A 54 -12.41 -7.58 6.38
CA LYS A 54 -13.73 -6.95 6.31
C LYS A 54 -13.94 -6.03 5.09
N GLY A 55 -12.91 -5.31 4.68
CA GLY A 55 -12.96 -4.48 3.47
C GLY A 55 -13.13 -5.32 2.21
N LEU A 56 -12.36 -6.40 2.09
CA LEU A 56 -12.41 -7.34 0.96
C LEU A 56 -13.71 -8.15 0.96
N GLU A 57 -14.20 -8.58 2.12
CA GLU A 57 -15.52 -9.23 2.26
C GLU A 57 -16.65 -8.33 1.77
N ASN A 58 -16.65 -7.05 2.14
CA ASN A 58 -17.63 -6.08 1.68
C ASN A 58 -17.57 -5.88 0.16
N LEU A 59 -16.38 -5.85 -0.43
CA LEU A 59 -16.21 -5.79 -1.89
C LEU A 59 -16.76 -7.05 -2.55
N ALA A 60 -16.41 -8.24 -2.03
CA ALA A 60 -16.95 -9.50 -2.54
C ALA A 60 -18.48 -9.47 -2.55
N ILE A 61 -19.12 -9.20 -1.43
CA ILE A 61 -20.59 -9.14 -1.30
C ILE A 61 -21.19 -8.12 -2.25
N LYS A 62 -20.61 -6.91 -2.34
CA LYS A 62 -21.09 -5.84 -3.22
C LYS A 62 -21.14 -6.26 -4.69
N HIS A 63 -20.24 -7.12 -5.13
CA HIS A 63 -20.16 -7.59 -6.51
C HIS A 63 -20.78 -8.97 -6.73
N GLY A 64 -21.38 -9.59 -5.69
CA GLY A 64 -22.08 -10.88 -5.77
C GLY A 64 -21.17 -12.09 -5.58
N PHE A 65 -20.01 -11.91 -4.93
CA PHE A 65 -19.07 -12.95 -4.58
C PHE A 65 -19.04 -13.21 -3.07
N SER A 66 -18.50 -14.34 -2.68
CA SER A 66 -18.13 -14.65 -1.30
C SER A 66 -16.60 -14.69 -1.15
N LEU A 67 -16.11 -14.25 0.00
CA LEU A 67 -14.74 -14.51 0.42
C LEU A 67 -14.79 -15.65 1.42
N THR A 68 -14.19 -16.79 1.06
CA THR A 68 -14.21 -18.01 1.87
C THR A 68 -13.27 -17.92 3.07
N GLU A 69 -13.41 -18.86 3.99
CA GLU A 69 -12.49 -18.95 5.15
C GLU A 69 -11.04 -19.26 4.78
N SER A 70 -10.81 -19.85 3.62
CA SER A 70 -9.49 -20.12 3.04
C SER A 70 -8.88 -18.89 2.33
N GLY A 71 -9.65 -17.81 2.17
CA GLY A 71 -9.19 -16.59 1.49
C GLY A 71 -9.41 -16.61 -0.01
N SER A 72 -10.28 -17.48 -0.54
CA SER A 72 -10.64 -17.51 -1.96
C SER A 72 -11.88 -16.68 -2.23
N PHE A 73 -11.89 -15.88 -3.31
CA PHE A 73 -13.09 -15.27 -3.84
C PHE A 73 -13.83 -16.31 -4.69
N GLU A 74 -15.11 -16.54 -4.40
CA GLU A 74 -15.92 -17.57 -5.03
C GLU A 74 -17.31 -17.06 -5.43
N ALA A 75 -17.85 -17.63 -6.51
CA ALA A 75 -19.23 -17.46 -6.93
C ALA A 75 -19.68 -18.66 -7.77
N VAL A 76 -21.00 -18.91 -7.80
CA VAL A 76 -21.62 -19.91 -8.69
C VAL A 76 -22.73 -19.23 -9.46
N PHE A 77 -22.76 -19.45 -10.78
CA PHE A 77 -23.73 -18.82 -11.67
C PHE A 77 -24.12 -19.74 -12.83
N LEU A 78 -25.20 -19.41 -13.54
CA LEU A 78 -25.62 -20.15 -14.73
C LEU A 78 -24.69 -19.86 -15.91
N GLN A 79 -24.41 -20.87 -16.71
CA GLN A 79 -23.59 -20.71 -17.92
C GLN A 79 -24.20 -19.71 -18.91
N SER A 80 -25.54 -19.57 -18.94
CA SER A 80 -26.27 -18.56 -19.72
C SER A 80 -25.87 -17.12 -19.36
N ASP A 81 -25.45 -16.89 -18.12
CA ASP A 81 -25.20 -15.56 -17.56
C ASP A 81 -23.71 -15.19 -17.62
N MET A 82 -22.91 -15.99 -18.33
CA MET A 82 -21.44 -15.84 -18.42
C MET A 82 -21.00 -14.40 -18.79
N ALA A 83 -21.70 -13.76 -19.74
CA ALA A 83 -21.34 -12.40 -20.18
C ALA A 83 -21.53 -11.36 -19.07
N GLU A 84 -22.61 -11.47 -18.28
CA GLU A 84 -22.86 -10.60 -17.14
C GLU A 84 -21.82 -10.82 -16.03
N TRP A 85 -21.54 -12.09 -15.73
CA TRP A 85 -20.55 -12.44 -14.70
C TRP A 85 -19.14 -12.05 -15.07
N GLY A 86 -18.78 -12.13 -16.37
CA GLY A 86 -17.49 -11.58 -16.84
C GLY A 86 -17.32 -10.10 -16.46
N GLY A 87 -18.38 -9.30 -16.66
CA GLY A 87 -18.40 -7.90 -16.22
C GLY A 87 -18.31 -7.72 -14.70
N ARG A 88 -18.97 -8.60 -13.90
CA ARG A 88 -18.90 -8.57 -12.43
C ARG A 88 -17.51 -8.94 -11.90
N ILE A 89 -16.86 -9.95 -12.48
CA ILE A 89 -15.50 -10.37 -12.15
C ILE A 89 -14.51 -9.22 -12.36
N LEU A 90 -14.56 -8.58 -13.53
CA LEU A 90 -13.68 -7.44 -13.82
C LEU A 90 -13.94 -6.26 -12.88
N LYS A 91 -15.20 -5.99 -12.52
CA LYS A 91 -15.55 -4.95 -11.54
C LYS A 91 -15.04 -5.27 -10.15
N LEU A 92 -15.13 -6.55 -9.71
CA LEU A 92 -14.57 -6.98 -8.43
C LEU A 92 -13.06 -6.74 -8.40
N PHE A 93 -12.34 -7.20 -9.41
CA PHE A 93 -10.88 -7.05 -9.45
C PHE A 93 -10.44 -5.60 -9.58
N ALA A 94 -11.14 -4.78 -10.36
CA ALA A 94 -10.90 -3.35 -10.42
C ALA A 94 -11.16 -2.67 -9.05
N ALA A 95 -12.22 -3.09 -8.34
CA ALA A 95 -12.52 -2.58 -7.00
C ALA A 95 -11.48 -3.01 -5.95
N ILE A 96 -10.94 -4.24 -6.06
CA ILE A 96 -9.84 -4.69 -5.19
C ILE A 96 -8.56 -3.89 -5.46
N ALA A 97 -8.23 -3.65 -6.73
CA ALA A 97 -7.07 -2.84 -7.09
C ALA A 97 -7.22 -1.38 -6.62
N ALA A 98 -8.41 -0.79 -6.77
CA ALA A 98 -8.71 0.54 -6.25
C ALA A 98 -8.66 0.61 -4.72
N TRP A 99 -9.24 -0.38 -4.03
CA TRP A 99 -9.19 -0.49 -2.56
C TRP A 99 -7.75 -0.63 -2.05
N GLU A 100 -6.91 -1.36 -2.77
CA GLU A 100 -5.50 -1.47 -2.45
C GLU A 100 -4.80 -0.12 -2.66
N ASP A 101 -5.08 0.56 -3.77
CA ASP A 101 -4.48 1.86 -4.10
C ASP A 101 -4.91 2.97 -3.11
N GLU A 102 -6.18 3.01 -2.70
CA GLU A 102 -6.69 3.91 -1.66
C GLU A 102 -5.99 3.66 -0.32
N ARG A 103 -5.93 2.40 0.14
CA ARG A 103 -5.23 2.05 1.40
C ARG A 103 -3.73 2.25 1.34
N PHE A 104 -3.17 2.13 0.17
CA PHE A 104 -1.79 2.45 -0.10
C PHE A 104 -1.54 3.96 0.01
N SER A 105 -2.47 4.79 -0.48
CA SER A 105 -2.42 6.25 -0.39
C SER A 105 -2.72 6.76 1.02
N GLU A 106 -3.64 6.09 1.73
CA GLU A 106 -4.01 6.38 3.13
C GLU A 106 -3.08 5.72 4.15
N GLY A 107 -1.95 5.12 3.72
CA GLY A 107 -1.06 4.35 4.59
C GLY A 107 -0.96 4.98 5.96
N ASP A 108 -1.54 4.28 6.92
CA ASP A 108 -1.82 4.57 8.33
C ASP A 108 -0.84 5.60 8.91
N THR A 109 -1.15 6.88 8.69
CA THR A 109 -0.36 7.98 9.24
C THR A 109 -0.65 7.96 10.73
N ASP A 110 0.20 7.28 11.48
CA ASP A 110 0.11 7.30 12.93
C ASP A 110 0.21 8.75 13.40
N PHE A 111 -0.94 9.31 13.75
CA PHE A 111 -1.03 10.70 14.19
C PHE A 111 -0.04 11.03 15.32
N SER A 112 0.30 10.05 16.13
CA SER A 112 1.29 10.16 17.20
C SER A 112 2.71 10.29 16.64
N LEU A 113 3.12 9.42 15.71
CA LEU A 113 4.45 9.45 15.08
C LEU A 113 4.64 10.71 14.24
N THR A 114 3.66 11.06 13.41
CA THR A 114 3.71 12.29 12.60
C THR A 114 3.79 13.55 13.45
N SER A 115 3.04 13.62 14.55
CA SER A 115 3.09 14.78 15.44
C SER A 115 4.44 14.93 16.14
N GLU A 116 5.05 13.81 16.52
CA GLU A 116 6.39 13.77 17.10
C GLU A 116 7.45 14.23 16.10
N ILE A 117 7.41 13.68 14.87
CA ILE A 117 8.34 14.07 13.80
C ILE A 117 8.16 15.55 13.44
N GLU A 118 6.93 16.07 13.43
CA GLU A 118 6.72 17.51 13.21
C GLU A 118 7.44 18.36 14.27
N MET A 119 7.32 18.00 15.55
CA MET A 119 8.03 18.72 16.61
C MET A 119 9.54 18.68 16.40
N LEU A 120 10.09 17.55 16.03
CA LEU A 120 11.51 17.39 15.74
C LEU A 120 11.96 18.21 14.53
N LEU A 121 11.19 18.20 13.43
CA LEU A 121 11.50 18.99 12.23
C LEU A 121 11.50 20.49 12.53
N ARG A 122 10.49 20.98 13.26
CA ARG A 122 10.40 22.39 13.69
C ARG A 122 11.55 22.81 14.60
N ALA A 123 11.90 21.91 15.49
CA ALA A 123 12.96 22.15 16.44
C ALA A 123 14.35 22.12 15.78
N LYS A 124 14.58 21.25 14.78
CA LYS A 124 15.88 21.10 14.09
C LYS A 124 16.21 22.28 13.18
N ALA A 125 15.23 22.89 12.55
CA ALA A 125 15.41 24.05 11.68
C ALA A 125 14.19 24.97 11.76
N PRO A 126 14.09 25.80 12.83
CA PRO A 126 12.96 26.69 13.06
C PRO A 126 12.73 27.70 11.92
N GLU A 127 13.80 28.01 11.17
CA GLU A 127 13.79 28.93 10.04
C GLU A 127 13.19 28.31 8.77
N LYS A 128 13.12 26.97 8.68
CA LYS A 128 12.54 26.30 7.52
C LYS A 128 11.04 26.29 7.59
N GLN A 129 10.41 26.63 6.48
CA GLN A 129 8.97 26.45 6.34
C GLN A 129 8.62 24.98 6.44
N LEU A 130 7.59 24.64 7.24
CA LEU A 130 7.03 23.30 7.37
C LEU A 130 5.55 23.32 7.02
N VAL A 131 5.18 22.57 6.00
CA VAL A 131 3.79 22.39 5.54
C VAL A 131 3.39 20.94 5.80
N ARG A 132 2.25 20.72 6.47
CA ARG A 132 1.66 19.38 6.66
C ARG A 132 0.86 18.96 5.43
N ASN A 133 0.72 17.65 5.23
CA ASN A 133 -0.05 17.02 4.14
C ASN A 133 0.30 17.64 2.78
N ALA A 134 1.60 17.74 2.53
CA ALA A 134 2.09 18.33 1.29
C ALA A 134 1.79 17.42 0.10
N THR A 135 1.30 17.99 -0.98
CA THR A 135 1.03 17.27 -2.22
C THR A 135 1.89 17.78 -3.37
N VAL A 136 2.23 16.88 -4.28
CA VAL A 136 2.94 17.21 -5.52
C VAL A 136 2.33 16.43 -6.68
N SER A 137 2.16 17.11 -7.82
CA SER A 137 1.66 16.48 -9.06
C SER A 137 2.83 16.02 -9.91
N ILE A 138 2.88 14.71 -10.23
CA ILE A 138 3.86 14.12 -11.14
C ILE A 138 3.11 13.49 -12.31
N GLY A 139 3.15 14.13 -13.46
CA GLY A 139 2.35 13.75 -14.62
C GLY A 139 0.86 13.85 -14.32
N LYS A 140 0.16 12.71 -14.30
CA LYS A 140 -1.28 12.61 -13.95
C LYS A 140 -1.54 12.20 -12.50
N ASN A 141 -0.48 11.93 -11.73
CA ASN A 141 -0.59 11.43 -10.36
C ASN A 141 -0.38 12.56 -9.37
N GLU A 142 -1.25 12.65 -8.37
CA GLU A 142 -1.07 13.47 -7.18
C GLU A 142 -0.48 12.59 -6.07
N ILE A 143 0.67 12.99 -5.54
CA ILE A 143 1.40 12.26 -4.51
C ILE A 143 1.40 13.10 -3.24
N SER A 144 0.92 12.52 -2.13
CA SER A 144 0.88 13.17 -0.83
C SER A 144 2.05 12.72 0.05
N PHE A 145 2.54 13.64 0.89
CA PHE A 145 3.57 13.43 1.90
C PHE A 145 3.10 13.97 3.24
N ASP A 146 3.64 13.43 4.33
CA ASP A 146 3.31 13.93 5.66
C ASP A 146 3.73 15.40 5.81
N PHE A 147 4.91 15.76 5.24
CA PHE A 147 5.42 17.12 5.30
C PHE A 147 6.18 17.55 4.05
N LEU A 148 6.20 18.89 3.82
CA LEU A 148 7.25 19.58 3.07
C LEU A 148 8.04 20.43 4.06
N TRP A 149 9.34 20.16 4.22
CA TRP A 149 10.26 20.85 5.11
C TRP A 149 11.33 21.59 4.30
N GLY A 150 11.11 22.88 4.11
CA GLY A 150 11.87 23.68 3.14
C GLY A 150 11.63 23.19 1.72
N ASP A 151 12.60 22.53 1.11
CA ASP A 151 12.55 21.94 -0.24
C ASP A 151 12.52 20.39 -0.23
N THR A 152 12.35 19.79 0.93
CA THR A 152 12.43 18.34 1.13
C THR A 152 11.07 17.77 1.54
N TYR A 153 10.56 16.80 0.79
CA TYR A 153 9.37 16.05 1.14
C TYR A 153 9.72 14.97 2.16
N VAL A 154 8.94 14.87 3.23
CA VAL A 154 9.21 13.98 4.36
C VAL A 154 8.01 13.09 4.63
N ASP A 155 8.27 11.79 4.79
CA ASP A 155 7.29 10.83 5.30
C ASP A 155 7.80 10.16 6.59
N ALA A 156 6.89 10.03 7.55
CA ALA A 156 7.07 9.24 8.76
C ALA A 156 6.72 7.77 8.47
N ILE A 157 7.57 6.83 8.85
CA ILE A 157 7.40 5.43 8.48
C ILE A 157 7.51 4.54 9.70
N ARG A 158 6.51 3.69 9.94
CA ARG A 158 6.68 2.51 10.79
C ARG A 158 7.35 1.39 9.98
N PRO A 159 8.23 0.58 10.57
CA PRO A 159 8.94 -0.50 9.88
C PRO A 159 8.01 -1.70 9.64
N VAL A 160 6.91 -1.48 8.94
CA VAL A 160 5.96 -2.52 8.49
C VAL A 160 5.93 -2.53 6.97
N ALA A 161 5.97 -3.72 6.38
CA ALA A 161 6.12 -3.90 4.94
C ALA A 161 5.10 -3.09 4.10
N GLN A 162 3.85 -2.98 4.57
CA GLN A 162 2.83 -2.17 3.90
C GLN A 162 3.22 -0.69 3.83
N SER A 163 3.68 -0.13 4.96
CA SER A 163 4.10 1.28 5.06
C SER A 163 5.31 1.57 4.17
N VAL A 164 6.27 0.66 4.16
CA VAL A 164 7.51 0.77 3.37
C VAL A 164 7.24 0.66 1.88
N ASN A 165 6.43 -0.33 1.45
CA ASN A 165 6.07 -0.50 0.04
C ASN A 165 5.33 0.72 -0.51
N ALA A 166 4.50 1.38 0.32
CA ALA A 166 3.84 2.62 -0.04
C ALA A 166 4.85 3.71 -0.42
N ARG A 167 5.86 3.91 0.42
CA ARG A 167 6.88 4.94 0.22
C ARG A 167 7.85 4.60 -0.92
N LEU A 168 8.15 3.32 -1.08
CA LEU A 168 8.95 2.82 -2.20
C LEU A 168 8.32 3.19 -3.56
N ARG A 169 7.01 2.96 -3.72
CA ARG A 169 6.27 3.35 -4.94
C ARG A 169 6.33 4.85 -5.18
N LYS A 170 6.08 5.68 -4.16
CA LYS A 170 6.20 7.13 -4.27
C LYS A 170 7.59 7.53 -4.75
N ALA A 171 8.65 7.01 -4.12
CA ALA A 171 10.03 7.32 -4.46
C ALA A 171 10.37 6.91 -5.90
N VAL A 172 9.93 5.72 -6.35
CA VAL A 172 10.15 5.26 -7.73
C VAL A 172 9.46 6.17 -8.75
N LEU A 173 8.22 6.62 -8.48
CA LEU A 173 7.50 7.54 -9.36
C LEU A 173 8.23 8.89 -9.46
N ILE A 174 8.73 9.39 -8.34
CA ILE A 174 9.45 10.67 -8.26
C ILE A 174 10.79 10.58 -8.97
N ASN A 175 11.56 9.53 -8.76
CA ASN A 175 12.87 9.36 -9.39
C ASN A 175 12.80 9.16 -10.91
N ARG A 176 11.62 8.82 -11.44
CA ARG A 176 11.36 8.75 -12.89
C ARG A 176 10.88 10.08 -13.48
N SER A 177 10.62 11.09 -12.67
CA SER A 177 10.24 12.41 -13.16
C SER A 177 11.45 13.17 -13.70
N GLU A 178 11.20 14.14 -14.58
CA GLU A 178 12.25 14.99 -15.16
C GLU A 178 12.93 15.87 -14.08
N ASP A 179 12.17 16.22 -13.02
CA ASP A 179 12.68 17.01 -11.89
C ASP A 179 12.64 16.15 -10.61
N PRO A 180 13.74 15.48 -10.24
CA PRO A 180 13.78 14.67 -9.04
C PRO A 180 13.65 15.54 -7.77
N LEU A 181 12.67 15.18 -6.93
CA LEU A 181 12.42 15.87 -5.66
C LEU A 181 13.34 15.34 -4.57
N LYS A 182 13.64 16.18 -3.59
CA LYS A 182 14.35 15.73 -2.39
C LYS A 182 13.37 15.01 -1.47
N LEU A 183 13.67 13.74 -1.19
CA LEU A 183 12.87 12.88 -0.31
C LEU A 183 13.67 12.53 0.94
N LEU A 184 12.99 12.56 2.09
CA LEU A 184 13.51 12.08 3.36
C LEU A 184 12.48 11.16 4.02
N PHE A 185 12.87 9.92 4.27
CA PHE A 185 12.09 8.97 5.03
C PHE A 185 12.63 8.85 6.45
N ILE A 186 11.78 9.06 7.45
CA ILE A 186 12.13 8.90 8.87
C ILE A 186 11.43 7.65 9.38
N VAL A 187 12.22 6.61 9.67
CA VAL A 187 11.71 5.29 10.07
C VAL A 187 11.75 5.17 11.59
N ASP A 188 10.61 4.85 12.20
CA ASP A 188 10.52 4.58 13.63
C ASP A 188 11.17 3.21 13.95
N ASP A 189 12.38 3.24 14.46
CA ASP A 189 13.18 2.06 14.80
C ASP A 189 12.97 1.59 16.25
N ARG A 190 12.16 2.29 17.04
CA ARG A 190 11.95 1.98 18.46
C ARG A 190 11.21 0.65 18.67
N GLY A 191 11.87 -0.27 19.37
CA GLY A 191 11.32 -1.59 19.69
C GLY A 191 11.28 -2.60 18.52
N GLN A 192 11.78 -2.23 17.33
CA GLN A 192 11.85 -3.10 16.14
C GLN A 192 13.14 -2.83 15.32
N GLU A 193 14.29 -2.71 15.97
CA GLU A 193 15.55 -2.28 15.36
C GLU A 193 15.96 -3.12 14.15
N GLU A 194 15.96 -4.47 14.26
CA GLU A 194 16.35 -5.35 13.16
C GLU A 194 15.45 -5.18 11.93
N ARG A 195 14.15 -4.99 12.17
CA ARG A 195 13.18 -4.80 11.11
C ARG A 195 13.33 -3.43 10.47
N ALA A 196 13.52 -2.39 11.28
CA ALA A 196 13.79 -1.04 10.78
C ALA A 196 15.05 -1.01 9.92
N GLU A 197 16.11 -1.70 10.31
CA GLU A 197 17.36 -1.83 9.54
C GLU A 197 17.14 -2.43 8.15
N ALA A 198 16.40 -3.53 8.09
CA ALA A 198 16.08 -4.18 6.82
C ALA A 198 15.30 -3.23 5.88
N GLU A 199 14.30 -2.50 6.41
CA GLU A 199 13.48 -1.59 5.62
C GLU A 199 14.24 -0.31 5.23
N ILE A 200 15.12 0.20 6.09
CA ILE A 200 16.00 1.33 5.79
C ILE A 200 16.96 0.97 4.64
N SER A 201 17.49 -0.25 4.63
CA SER A 201 18.34 -0.72 3.54
C SER A 201 17.62 -0.68 2.19
N VAL A 202 16.37 -1.11 2.15
CA VAL A 202 15.54 -1.10 0.92
C VAL A 202 15.20 0.31 0.46
N LEU A 203 14.82 1.20 1.39
CA LEU A 203 14.45 2.57 1.07
C LEU A 203 15.67 3.44 0.74
N GLY A 204 16.81 3.18 1.38
CA GLY A 204 18.04 3.95 1.24
C GLY A 204 18.66 3.89 -0.16
N ASP A 205 18.37 2.85 -0.94
CA ASP A 205 18.76 2.76 -2.34
C ASP A 205 18.06 3.77 -3.25
N ILE A 206 16.93 4.33 -2.79
CA ILE A 206 16.03 5.14 -3.64
C ILE A 206 15.87 6.56 -3.10
N ALA A 207 15.91 6.76 -1.78
CA ALA A 207 15.71 8.05 -1.14
C ALA A 207 16.56 8.18 0.12
N SER A 208 16.79 9.42 0.57
CA SER A 208 17.42 9.64 1.88
C SER A 208 16.56 9.04 2.98
N THR A 209 17.14 8.14 3.77
CA THR A 209 16.42 7.43 4.83
C THR A 209 17.21 7.51 6.12
N ILE A 210 16.56 7.79 7.24
CA ILE A 210 17.18 7.92 8.56
C ILE A 210 16.32 7.23 9.61
N ARG A 211 16.94 6.66 10.64
CA ARG A 211 16.24 6.18 11.84
C ARG A 211 15.74 7.35 12.66
N LEU A 212 14.56 7.20 13.26
CA LEU A 212 14.01 8.22 14.14
C LEU A 212 14.94 8.49 15.34
N THR A 213 15.47 7.42 15.97
CA THR A 213 16.40 7.57 17.09
C THR A 213 17.70 8.31 16.72
N ASP A 214 18.19 8.18 15.49
CA ASP A 214 19.35 8.94 15.01
C ASP A 214 18.97 10.37 14.64
N PHE A 215 17.78 10.56 14.09
CA PHE A 215 17.24 11.90 13.83
C PHE A 215 17.08 12.70 15.12
N GLU A 216 16.63 12.07 16.21
CA GLU A 216 16.50 12.66 17.55
C GLU A 216 17.88 13.04 18.15
N LYS A 217 18.88 12.14 18.10
CA LYS A 217 20.21 12.37 18.68
C LYS A 217 20.91 13.60 18.11
N HIS A 218 20.75 13.84 16.81
CA HIS A 218 21.32 15.05 16.19
C HIS A 218 20.58 16.33 16.59
N TYR A 219 19.59 16.22 17.48
CA TYR A 219 18.75 17.32 17.95
C TYR A 219 18.70 17.46 19.49
N SER A 220 19.50 16.77 20.28
CA SER A 220 19.52 17.11 21.72
C SER A 220 19.93 18.58 21.89
N PRO A 221 19.04 19.50 22.29
CA PRO A 221 19.49 20.80 22.76
C PRO A 221 20.40 20.52 23.95
N ALA A 222 21.63 21.01 23.89
CA ALA A 222 22.49 21.00 25.06
C ALA A 222 21.73 21.64 26.22
N LEU A 223 21.37 20.82 27.21
CA LEU A 223 20.83 21.32 28.49
C LEU A 223 21.95 22.10 29.15
N HIS A 224 21.92 23.41 29.01
CA HIS A 224 22.70 24.37 29.80
C HIS A 224 21.88 24.83 31.00
#